data_1820114512eba7357729caa6024ea167
#
_entry.id   1820114512eba7357729caa6024ea167
#
_cell.length_a   1.000
_cell.length_b   1.000
_cell.length_c   1.000
_cell.angle_alpha   90.00
_cell.angle_beta   90.00
_cell.angle_gamma   90.00
#
_symmetry.space_group_name_H-M   'P 1'
#
loop_
_entity.id
_entity.type
_entity.pdbx_description
1 polymer ?
#
loop_
_entity_poly.entity_id
_entity_poly.type
_entity_poly.pdbx_seq_one_letter_code
_entity_poly.pdbx_strand_id
1 'polypeptide(L)'
;MQTNILLYTDNLLTYTAANGGLVENYCITLLQLLRGSDFHFFNAYNRNSYQTDNEHKNNFYFNPTECFHVRKDSTVEELALFISKYRIKIIHIHQCGADSLNLFRKAANRSNCIIITTCHSKPYSLLLNYTFSYCLRKMRQVSLKGKMLLLKRLLMLNSNRKSAADKIQSMYHAIFSSSDRVIISSECFVPEMERILQREISGNEYQVISPCVPYKRYFPEEFVKRIKLNEIAVIGIFDETRLNLKRIIDIWTRIQATPKYIGWVLRIIGKGVSYSEYKKKILTSKNIIFESFSQLESCYNTASIYISAAELVDTIDPFLLGAMQNGLVPVVYNTSEQYSEIIDNECNGFILPVNSNEENFEEKLCCLMDDEELRNKMAKHAIAGSKKYSQQKFKDSYAKLYSQI
;
A
#
# COMPACT_ATOMS: atom_id res chain seq x y z
N MET A 1 -16.25 18.14 22.95
CA MET A 1 -17.47 17.67 22.24
C MET A 1 -16.99 16.66 21.20
N GLN A 2 -17.51 15.43 21.21
CA GLN A 2 -17.05 14.36 20.30
C GLN A 2 -17.43 14.68 18.85
N THR A 3 -16.48 14.55 17.92
CA THR A 3 -16.71 14.76 16.49
C THR A 3 -17.05 13.43 15.82
N ASN A 4 -18.23 13.36 15.19
CA ASN A 4 -18.69 12.18 14.48
C ASN A 4 -18.24 12.21 13.01
N ILE A 5 -17.61 11.14 12.57
CA ILE A 5 -16.97 10.99 11.25
C ILE A 5 -17.59 9.78 10.55
N LEU A 6 -18.08 9.97 9.31
CA LEU A 6 -18.49 8.89 8.43
C LEU A 6 -17.32 8.48 7.55
N LEU A 7 -16.77 7.31 7.78
CA LEU A 7 -15.69 6.74 6.99
C LEU A 7 -16.26 5.89 5.85
N TYR A 8 -16.00 6.27 4.60
CA TYR A 8 -16.41 5.48 3.44
C TYR A 8 -15.26 4.64 2.88
N THR A 9 -15.54 3.36 2.68
CA THR A 9 -14.66 2.38 2.05
C THR A 9 -15.47 1.50 1.09
N ASP A 10 -14.84 0.94 0.04
CA ASP A 10 -15.56 0.05 -0.88
C ASP A 10 -16.08 -1.21 -0.19
N ASN A 11 -15.32 -1.74 0.77
CA ASN A 11 -15.68 -2.92 1.55
C ASN A 11 -15.98 -2.56 3.00
N LEU A 12 -16.89 -3.30 3.64
CA LEU A 12 -17.09 -3.22 5.08
C LEU A 12 -15.81 -3.65 5.82
N LEU A 13 -15.36 -2.82 6.78
CA LEU A 13 -14.15 -3.09 7.53
C LEU A 13 -14.36 -4.22 8.55
N THR A 14 -13.45 -5.20 8.55
CA THR A 14 -13.48 -6.36 9.46
C THR A 14 -12.19 -6.45 10.27
N TYR A 15 -12.24 -7.08 11.45
CA TYR A 15 -11.06 -7.29 12.30
C TYR A 15 -10.02 -8.24 11.69
N THR A 16 -10.41 -9.08 10.75
CA THR A 16 -9.54 -10.07 10.12
C THR A 16 -8.82 -9.52 8.89
N ALA A 17 -8.24 -8.34 9.02
CA ALA A 17 -7.52 -7.64 7.95
C ALA A 17 -6.33 -8.41 7.33
N ALA A 18 -6.01 -9.61 7.82
CA ALA A 18 -5.01 -10.48 7.19
C ALA A 18 -5.30 -10.76 5.69
N ASN A 19 -6.55 -10.56 5.26
CA ASN A 19 -6.99 -10.68 3.86
C ASN A 19 -7.44 -9.34 3.23
N GLY A 20 -7.45 -8.24 4.00
CA GLY A 20 -7.84 -6.91 3.52
C GLY A 20 -6.82 -6.32 2.54
N GLY A 21 -7.29 -5.46 1.64
CA GLY A 21 -6.44 -4.66 0.78
C GLY A 21 -5.63 -3.61 1.56
N LEU A 22 -4.74 -2.89 0.87
CA LEU A 22 -3.92 -1.84 1.49
C LEU A 22 -4.78 -0.71 2.08
N VAL A 23 -5.89 -0.36 1.41
CA VAL A 23 -6.82 0.69 1.86
C VAL A 23 -7.54 0.30 3.14
N GLU A 24 -8.06 -0.93 3.21
CA GLU A 24 -8.72 -1.44 4.40
C GLU A 24 -7.77 -1.48 5.61
N ASN A 25 -6.53 -1.95 5.41
CA ASN A 25 -5.50 -1.96 6.45
C ASN A 25 -5.16 -0.54 6.92
N TYR A 26 -5.09 0.42 6.01
CA TYR A 26 -4.89 1.82 6.33
C TYR A 26 -6.03 2.36 7.22
N CYS A 27 -7.28 2.13 6.82
CA CYS A 27 -8.45 2.57 7.56
C CYS A 27 -8.54 1.93 8.94
N ILE A 28 -8.27 0.62 9.05
CA ILE A 28 -8.26 -0.08 10.35
C ILE A 28 -7.18 0.49 11.27
N THR A 29 -5.99 0.77 10.72
CA THR A 29 -4.91 1.40 11.49
C THR A 29 -5.32 2.78 12.00
N LEU A 30 -5.94 3.59 11.15
CA LEU A 30 -6.47 4.91 11.52
C LEU A 30 -7.47 4.80 12.68
N LEU A 31 -8.44 3.89 12.56
CA LEU A 31 -9.46 3.65 13.59
C LEU A 31 -8.85 3.17 14.91
N GLN A 32 -7.88 2.26 14.85
CA GLN A 32 -7.19 1.76 16.04
C GLN A 32 -6.40 2.84 16.78
N LEU A 33 -5.68 3.67 16.04
CA LEU A 33 -4.85 4.72 16.59
C LEU A 33 -5.66 5.88 17.19
N LEU A 34 -6.84 6.16 16.64
CA LEU A 34 -7.74 7.21 17.13
C LEU A 34 -8.80 6.68 18.11
N ARG A 35 -8.76 5.40 18.46
CA ARG A 35 -9.67 4.83 19.46
C ARG A 35 -9.49 5.50 20.83
N GLY A 36 -10.62 5.92 21.44
CA GLY A 36 -10.61 6.60 22.73
C GLY A 36 -10.22 8.09 22.67
N SER A 37 -10.10 8.66 21.48
CA SER A 37 -9.95 10.11 21.25
C SER A 37 -11.34 10.80 21.18
N ASP A 38 -11.32 12.11 20.89
CA ASP A 38 -12.54 12.91 20.70
C ASP A 38 -13.27 12.63 19.37
N PHE A 39 -12.87 11.58 18.63
CA PHE A 39 -13.46 11.20 17.36
C PHE A 39 -14.26 9.89 17.49
N HIS A 40 -15.46 9.92 16.92
CA HIS A 40 -16.32 8.74 16.81
C HIS A 40 -16.58 8.43 15.34
N PHE A 41 -16.36 7.18 14.95
CA PHE A 41 -16.42 6.76 13.55
C PHE A 41 -17.64 5.90 13.27
N PHE A 42 -18.28 6.18 12.13
CA PHE A 42 -19.30 5.38 11.48
C PHE A 42 -18.76 4.89 10.15
N ASN A 43 -19.27 3.79 9.63
CA ASN A 43 -18.82 3.27 8.34
C ASN A 43 -19.91 3.35 7.27
N ALA A 44 -19.54 3.83 6.10
CA ALA A 44 -20.29 3.64 4.87
C ALA A 44 -19.52 2.73 3.92
N TYR A 45 -20.19 1.84 3.22
CA TYR A 45 -19.56 0.89 2.31
C TYR A 45 -20.45 0.55 1.13
N ASN A 46 -19.84 0.09 0.03
CA ASN A 46 -20.56 -0.31 -1.17
C ASN A 46 -20.99 -1.78 -1.06
N ARG A 47 -22.28 -2.04 -1.09
CA ARG A 47 -22.86 -3.39 -0.97
C ARG A 47 -22.43 -4.36 -2.08
N ASN A 48 -22.07 -3.85 -3.26
CA ASN A 48 -21.69 -4.69 -4.41
C ASN A 48 -20.33 -5.38 -4.25
N SER A 49 -19.48 -4.90 -3.34
CA SER A 49 -18.18 -5.48 -3.04
C SER A 49 -18.21 -6.44 -1.84
N TYR A 50 -19.36 -6.56 -1.18
CA TYR A 50 -19.56 -7.45 -0.04
C TYR A 50 -19.90 -8.86 -0.50
N GLN A 51 -18.93 -9.75 -0.53
CA GLN A 51 -19.18 -11.20 -0.62
C GLN A 51 -19.48 -11.73 0.78
N THR A 52 -20.70 -12.24 0.95
CA THR A 52 -21.15 -12.88 2.20
C THR A 52 -20.52 -14.26 2.32
N ASP A 53 -19.24 -14.35 2.67
CA ASP A 53 -18.70 -15.59 3.19
C ASP A 53 -19.31 -15.80 4.59
N ASN A 54 -20.13 -16.83 4.72
CA ASN A 54 -20.86 -17.18 5.95
C ASN A 54 -19.95 -17.44 7.17
N GLU A 55 -18.64 -17.55 6.97
CA GLU A 55 -17.66 -17.81 8.03
C GLU A 55 -17.26 -16.56 8.84
N HIS A 56 -17.59 -15.34 8.37
CA HIS A 56 -17.12 -14.09 9.01
C HIS A 56 -18.21 -13.24 9.68
N LYS A 57 -19.38 -13.82 9.99
CA LYS A 57 -20.53 -13.08 10.53
C LYS A 57 -20.30 -12.31 11.84
N ASN A 58 -19.21 -12.54 12.57
CA ASN A 58 -18.96 -11.97 13.90
C ASN A 58 -17.70 -11.08 14.01
N ASN A 59 -17.02 -10.75 12.93
CA ASN A 59 -15.73 -10.05 12.97
C ASN A 59 -15.76 -8.64 12.32
N PHE A 60 -16.88 -7.93 12.41
CA PHE A 60 -16.98 -6.56 11.91
C PHE A 60 -16.35 -5.54 12.88
N TYR A 61 -15.66 -4.55 12.33
CA TYR A 61 -15.10 -3.46 13.12
C TYR A 61 -16.18 -2.51 13.64
N PHE A 62 -17.28 -2.37 12.88
CA PHE A 62 -18.45 -1.58 13.21
C PHE A 62 -19.68 -2.45 13.43
N ASN A 63 -20.62 -1.94 14.26
CA ASN A 63 -21.93 -2.54 14.35
C ASN A 63 -22.66 -2.38 13.00
N PRO A 64 -23.06 -3.46 12.31
CA PRO A 64 -23.71 -3.38 11.00
C PRO A 64 -24.99 -2.52 11.00
N THR A 65 -25.66 -2.38 12.13
CA THR A 65 -26.87 -1.55 12.26
C THR A 65 -26.59 -0.05 12.26
N GLU A 66 -25.33 0.34 12.48
CA GLU A 66 -24.85 1.72 12.48
C GLU A 66 -24.04 2.06 11.23
N CYS A 67 -24.13 1.23 10.21
CA CYS A 67 -23.46 1.44 8.93
C CYS A 67 -24.43 1.92 7.85
N PHE A 68 -23.92 2.73 6.91
CA PHE A 68 -24.66 3.13 5.74
C PHE A 68 -24.26 2.30 4.51
N HIS A 69 -25.22 1.63 3.89
CA HIS A 69 -25.01 0.84 2.69
C HIS A 69 -25.20 1.73 1.46
N VAL A 70 -24.11 2.03 0.73
CA VAL A 70 -24.17 2.76 -0.54
C VAL A 70 -24.56 1.79 -1.65
N ARG A 71 -25.77 1.93 -2.17
CA ARG A 71 -26.33 1.15 -3.29
C ARG A 71 -26.45 2.03 -4.53
N LYS A 72 -26.65 1.43 -5.69
CA LYS A 72 -26.88 2.17 -6.94
C LYS A 72 -28.13 3.06 -6.90
N ASP A 73 -29.14 2.62 -6.15
CA ASP A 73 -30.41 3.29 -5.92
C ASP A 73 -30.44 4.16 -4.64
N SER A 74 -29.32 4.27 -3.93
CA SER A 74 -29.22 5.14 -2.74
C SER A 74 -29.48 6.59 -3.10
N THR A 75 -30.36 7.23 -2.35
CA THR A 75 -30.75 8.63 -2.58
C THR A 75 -29.95 9.60 -1.69
N VAL A 76 -29.92 10.84 -2.11
CA VAL A 76 -29.32 11.93 -1.32
C VAL A 76 -30.06 12.11 0.00
N GLU A 77 -31.37 11.91 -0.01
CA GLU A 77 -32.27 12.01 1.15
C GLU A 77 -31.92 10.95 2.22
N GLU A 78 -31.77 9.68 1.82
CA GLU A 78 -31.40 8.59 2.74
C GLU A 78 -30.06 8.87 3.41
N LEU A 79 -29.06 9.31 2.64
CA LEU A 79 -27.74 9.64 3.19
C LEU A 79 -27.80 10.87 4.09
N ALA A 80 -28.54 11.91 3.71
CA ALA A 80 -28.71 13.13 4.54
C ALA A 80 -29.43 12.81 5.86
N LEU A 81 -30.43 11.93 5.85
CA LEU A 81 -31.11 11.45 7.07
C LEU A 81 -30.14 10.67 7.98
N PHE A 82 -29.29 9.82 7.41
CA PHE A 82 -28.25 9.11 8.18
C PHE A 82 -27.27 10.09 8.82
N ILE A 83 -26.76 11.05 8.04
CA ILE A 83 -25.85 12.10 8.52
C ILE A 83 -26.49 12.88 9.68
N SER A 84 -27.74 13.29 9.53
CA SER A 84 -28.48 14.03 10.56
C SER A 84 -28.72 13.19 11.81
N LYS A 85 -29.17 11.94 11.65
CA LYS A 85 -29.42 11.00 12.76
C LYS A 85 -28.20 10.82 13.66
N TYR A 86 -27.03 10.65 13.04
CA TYR A 86 -25.78 10.41 13.76
C TYR A 86 -24.94 11.68 13.97
N ARG A 87 -25.47 12.86 13.63
CA ARG A 87 -24.78 14.16 13.76
C ARG A 87 -23.37 14.12 13.17
N ILE A 88 -23.24 13.55 11.99
CA ILE A 88 -21.95 13.46 11.27
C ILE A 88 -21.52 14.88 10.89
N LYS A 89 -20.26 15.21 11.14
CA LYS A 89 -19.64 16.49 10.75
C LYS A 89 -18.68 16.34 9.58
N ILE A 90 -18.01 15.20 9.51
CA ILE A 90 -16.98 14.92 8.51
C ILE A 90 -17.35 13.64 7.78
N ILE A 91 -17.28 13.67 6.45
CA ILE A 91 -17.35 12.48 5.59
C ILE A 91 -15.94 12.27 5.06
N HIS A 92 -15.29 11.19 5.48
CA HIS A 92 -13.95 10.84 5.02
C HIS A 92 -13.99 9.66 4.06
N ILE A 93 -13.62 9.91 2.80
CA ILE A 93 -13.75 8.97 1.69
C ILE A 93 -12.40 8.35 1.37
N HIS A 94 -12.34 7.04 1.40
CA HIS A 94 -11.19 6.26 0.98
C HIS A 94 -11.61 5.37 -0.19
N GLN A 95 -11.13 5.66 -1.39
CA GLN A 95 -11.43 4.87 -2.59
C GLN A 95 -12.91 4.89 -3.00
N CYS A 96 -13.24 5.70 -3.98
CA CYS A 96 -14.61 5.94 -4.41
C CYS A 96 -14.67 6.20 -5.92
N GLY A 97 -15.77 5.80 -6.56
CA GLY A 97 -16.10 6.20 -7.92
C GLY A 97 -16.72 7.61 -7.98
N ALA A 98 -16.68 8.23 -9.15
CA ALA A 98 -17.22 9.58 -9.36
C ALA A 98 -18.70 9.71 -8.96
N ASP A 99 -19.51 8.67 -9.24
CA ASP A 99 -20.95 8.67 -8.91
C ASP A 99 -21.20 8.71 -7.41
N SER A 100 -20.43 7.93 -6.63
CA SER A 100 -20.54 7.93 -5.18
C SER A 100 -20.07 9.25 -4.58
N LEU A 101 -18.99 9.85 -5.12
CA LEU A 101 -18.54 11.19 -4.70
C LEU A 101 -19.62 12.24 -4.87
N ASN A 102 -20.35 12.20 -6.01
CA ASN A 102 -21.43 13.13 -6.28
C ASN A 102 -22.61 12.97 -5.29
N LEU A 103 -22.93 11.71 -4.93
CA LEU A 103 -23.93 11.42 -3.89
C LEU A 103 -23.51 12.03 -2.55
N PHE A 104 -22.27 11.78 -2.10
CA PHE A 104 -21.76 12.31 -0.85
C PHE A 104 -21.73 13.83 -0.84
N ARG A 105 -21.29 14.49 -1.94
CA ARG A 105 -21.26 15.97 -2.02
C ARG A 105 -22.64 16.58 -1.90
N LYS A 106 -23.64 16.03 -2.58
CA LYS A 106 -25.02 16.51 -2.51
C LYS A 106 -25.61 16.35 -1.09
N ALA A 107 -25.35 15.22 -0.44
CA ALA A 107 -25.81 14.99 0.94
C ALA A 107 -25.08 15.89 1.94
N ALA A 108 -23.77 16.08 1.78
CA ALA A 108 -22.97 16.97 2.61
C ALA A 108 -23.44 18.43 2.54
N ASN A 109 -23.76 18.92 1.33
CA ASN A 109 -24.30 20.27 1.14
C ASN A 109 -25.63 20.49 1.89
N ARG A 110 -26.48 19.45 1.94
CA ARG A 110 -27.76 19.53 2.70
C ARG A 110 -27.57 19.48 4.22
N SER A 111 -26.50 18.85 4.66
CA SER A 111 -26.26 18.59 6.09
C SER A 111 -25.13 19.42 6.66
N ASN A 112 -24.57 20.33 5.89
CA ASN A 112 -23.41 21.17 6.25
C ASN A 112 -22.22 20.36 6.79
N CYS A 113 -21.89 19.25 6.07
CA CYS A 113 -20.75 18.39 6.38
C CYS A 113 -19.56 18.71 5.50
N ILE A 114 -18.37 18.46 6.01
CA ILE A 114 -17.11 18.58 5.28
C ILE A 114 -16.73 17.23 4.68
N ILE A 115 -16.26 17.24 3.43
CA ILE A 115 -15.76 16.06 2.75
C ILE A 115 -14.24 16.09 2.68
N ILE A 116 -13.63 15.02 3.19
CA ILE A 116 -12.21 14.72 3.02
C ILE A 116 -12.10 13.49 2.11
N THR A 117 -11.21 13.53 1.12
CA THR A 117 -10.93 12.35 0.29
C THR A 117 -9.45 11.99 0.35
N THR A 118 -9.13 10.73 0.70
CA THR A 118 -7.75 10.23 0.68
C THR A 118 -7.46 9.46 -0.61
N CYS A 119 -6.45 9.92 -1.35
CA CYS A 119 -5.88 9.25 -2.52
C CYS A 119 -4.71 8.36 -2.09
N HIS A 120 -4.90 7.04 -2.13
CA HIS A 120 -3.93 6.07 -1.63
C HIS A 120 -2.81 5.73 -2.60
N SER A 121 -3.02 5.92 -3.90
CA SER A 121 -2.09 5.51 -4.94
C SER A 121 -1.83 6.63 -5.95
N LYS A 122 -0.70 6.51 -6.64
CA LYS A 122 -0.34 7.38 -7.75
C LYS A 122 -1.43 7.31 -8.83
N PRO A 123 -1.89 8.45 -9.38
CA PRO A 123 -3.06 8.50 -10.25
C PRO A 123 -3.02 7.53 -11.44
N TYR A 124 -1.96 7.56 -12.22
CA TYR A 124 -1.84 6.71 -13.41
C TYR A 124 -1.27 5.31 -13.14
N SER A 125 -1.06 4.93 -11.87
CA SER A 125 -0.57 3.58 -11.53
C SER A 125 -1.44 2.46 -12.13
N LEU A 126 -2.75 2.66 -12.22
CA LEU A 126 -3.67 1.71 -12.84
C LEU A 126 -3.41 1.51 -14.35
N LEU A 127 -2.80 2.51 -15.06
CA LEU A 127 -2.46 2.39 -16.47
C LEU A 127 -1.30 1.41 -16.71
N LEU A 128 -0.51 1.10 -15.69
CA LEU A 128 0.53 0.07 -15.75
C LEU A 128 -0.07 -1.31 -16.07
N ASN A 129 -1.31 -1.56 -15.67
CA ASN A 129 -2.07 -2.76 -16.02
C ASN A 129 -2.43 -2.85 -17.52
N TYR A 130 -2.27 -1.75 -18.27
CA TYR A 130 -2.53 -1.63 -19.71
C TYR A 130 -1.22 -1.49 -20.49
N THR A 131 -0.18 -2.23 -20.09
CA THR A 131 1.08 -2.31 -20.81
C THR A 131 1.25 -3.69 -21.46
N PHE A 132 1.97 -3.75 -22.57
CA PHE A 132 2.25 -5.00 -23.26
C PHE A 132 2.99 -5.99 -22.36
N SER A 133 4.00 -5.51 -21.63
CA SER A 133 4.80 -6.34 -20.72
C SER A 133 3.97 -6.90 -19.55
N TYR A 134 3.04 -6.10 -19.00
CA TYR A 134 2.10 -6.59 -17.98
C TYR A 134 1.22 -7.72 -18.52
N CYS A 135 0.61 -7.52 -19.69
CA CYS A 135 -0.26 -8.53 -20.30
C CYS A 135 0.50 -9.84 -20.59
N LEU A 136 1.71 -9.76 -21.11
CA LEU A 136 2.55 -10.96 -21.36
C LEU A 136 2.89 -11.72 -20.07
N ARG A 137 3.26 -11.00 -19.00
CA ARG A 137 3.53 -11.65 -17.71
C ARG A 137 2.27 -12.28 -17.12
N LYS A 138 1.15 -11.58 -17.16
CA LYS A 138 -0.12 -12.09 -16.66
C LYS A 138 -0.60 -13.33 -17.41
N MET A 139 -0.29 -13.47 -18.72
CA MET A 139 -0.60 -14.67 -19.49
C MET A 139 0.03 -15.95 -18.93
N ARG A 140 1.15 -15.85 -18.23
CA ARG A 140 1.83 -17.01 -17.61
C ARG A 140 1.10 -17.52 -16.37
N GLN A 141 0.23 -16.70 -15.77
CA GLN A 141 -0.42 -16.95 -14.48
C GLN A 141 -1.90 -17.34 -14.60
N VAL A 142 -2.48 -17.26 -15.79
CA VAL A 142 -3.92 -17.45 -15.99
C VAL A 142 -4.22 -18.71 -16.81
N SER A 143 -5.44 -19.23 -16.65
CA SER A 143 -5.98 -20.36 -17.43
C SER A 143 -6.05 -20.04 -18.92
N LEU A 144 -6.28 -21.07 -19.76
CA LEU A 144 -6.41 -20.91 -21.21
C LEU A 144 -7.48 -19.87 -21.58
N LYS A 145 -8.63 -19.87 -20.90
CA LYS A 145 -9.71 -18.88 -21.07
C LYS A 145 -9.22 -17.47 -20.70
N GLY A 146 -8.43 -17.34 -19.65
CA GLY A 146 -7.80 -16.09 -19.24
C GLY A 146 -6.78 -15.58 -20.27
N LYS A 147 -6.01 -16.47 -20.89
CA LYS A 147 -5.07 -16.11 -21.96
C LYS A 147 -5.77 -15.55 -23.19
N MET A 148 -6.89 -16.14 -23.61
CA MET A 148 -7.71 -15.61 -24.70
C MET A 148 -8.25 -14.21 -24.39
N LEU A 149 -8.70 -13.98 -23.15
CA LEU A 149 -9.17 -12.66 -22.72
C LEU A 149 -8.04 -11.61 -22.73
N LEU A 150 -6.84 -11.98 -22.29
CA LEU A 150 -5.67 -11.11 -22.34
C LEU A 150 -5.18 -10.85 -23.76
N LEU A 151 -5.29 -11.81 -24.66
CA LEU A 151 -4.99 -11.61 -26.08
C LEU A 151 -5.93 -10.58 -26.70
N LYS A 152 -7.24 -10.70 -26.44
CA LYS A 152 -8.24 -9.70 -26.85
C LYS A 152 -7.92 -8.32 -26.26
N ARG A 153 -7.49 -8.29 -24.98
CA ARG A 153 -7.06 -7.06 -24.32
C ARG A 153 -5.81 -6.44 -24.96
N LEU A 154 -4.86 -7.25 -25.43
CA LEU A 154 -3.68 -6.81 -26.17
C LEU A 154 -4.06 -6.15 -27.51
N LEU A 155 -4.98 -6.75 -28.26
CA LEU A 155 -5.45 -6.21 -29.55
C LEU A 155 -6.14 -4.84 -29.37
N MET A 156 -6.74 -4.60 -28.20
CA MET A 156 -7.44 -3.34 -27.86
C MET A 156 -6.65 -2.48 -26.87
N LEU A 157 -5.33 -2.71 -26.74
CA LEU A 157 -4.54 -2.12 -25.65
C LEU A 157 -4.61 -0.59 -25.62
N ASN A 158 -4.44 0.07 -26.78
CA ASN A 158 -4.45 1.53 -26.87
C ASN A 158 -5.83 2.13 -26.55
N SER A 159 -6.90 1.51 -27.06
CA SER A 159 -8.27 1.95 -26.78
C SER A 159 -8.63 1.76 -25.32
N ASN A 160 -8.31 0.59 -24.73
CA ASN A 160 -8.54 0.30 -23.33
C ASN A 160 -7.73 1.23 -22.39
N ARG A 161 -6.47 1.52 -22.75
CA ARG A 161 -5.62 2.44 -22.00
C ARG A 161 -6.16 3.86 -22.04
N LYS A 162 -6.61 4.34 -23.23
CA LYS A 162 -7.23 5.66 -23.36
C LYS A 162 -8.50 5.75 -22.51
N SER A 163 -9.41 4.78 -22.63
CA SER A 163 -10.65 4.75 -21.82
C SER A 163 -10.34 4.69 -20.31
N ALA A 164 -9.31 3.99 -19.88
CA ALA A 164 -8.89 3.98 -18.48
C ALA A 164 -8.32 5.33 -18.04
N ALA A 165 -7.53 6.00 -18.89
CA ALA A 165 -7.01 7.33 -18.63
C ALA A 165 -8.14 8.37 -18.49
N ASP A 166 -9.12 8.34 -19.39
CA ASP A 166 -10.29 9.24 -19.35
C ASP A 166 -11.10 9.04 -18.05
N LYS A 167 -11.26 7.78 -17.61
CA LYS A 167 -11.93 7.48 -16.32
C LYS A 167 -11.15 7.98 -15.14
N ILE A 168 -9.83 7.83 -15.14
CA ILE A 168 -8.96 8.34 -14.07
C ILE A 168 -9.05 9.87 -14.04
N GLN A 169 -8.98 10.52 -15.18
CA GLN A 169 -9.12 11.97 -15.28
C GLN A 169 -10.47 12.44 -14.70
N SER A 170 -11.59 11.83 -15.15
CA SER A 170 -12.92 12.15 -14.64
C SER A 170 -13.04 11.94 -13.13
N MET A 171 -12.42 10.87 -12.59
CA MET A 171 -12.41 10.59 -11.18
C MET A 171 -11.64 11.66 -10.39
N TYR A 172 -10.45 12.07 -10.83
CA TYR A 172 -9.69 13.11 -10.14
C TYR A 172 -10.36 14.49 -10.22
N HIS A 173 -10.98 14.84 -11.35
CA HIS A 173 -11.82 16.04 -11.42
C HIS A 173 -12.99 15.97 -10.41
N ALA A 174 -13.64 14.82 -10.26
CA ALA A 174 -14.70 14.64 -9.28
C ALA A 174 -14.17 14.74 -7.85
N ILE A 175 -13.00 14.16 -7.55
CA ILE A 175 -12.36 14.27 -6.22
C ILE A 175 -12.12 15.73 -5.86
N PHE A 176 -11.41 16.48 -6.70
CA PHE A 176 -11.05 17.86 -6.39
C PHE A 176 -12.22 18.84 -6.43
N SER A 177 -13.28 18.54 -7.18
CA SER A 177 -14.50 19.38 -7.19
C SER A 177 -15.48 19.04 -6.06
N SER A 178 -15.42 17.83 -5.49
CA SER A 178 -16.36 17.36 -4.49
C SER A 178 -15.80 17.33 -3.07
N SER A 179 -14.49 17.47 -2.90
CA SER A 179 -13.84 17.41 -1.57
C SER A 179 -13.47 18.81 -1.10
N ASP A 180 -13.65 19.05 0.18
CA ASP A 180 -13.20 20.29 0.84
C ASP A 180 -11.71 20.19 1.18
N ARG A 181 -11.18 18.94 1.29
CA ARG A 181 -9.76 18.64 1.49
C ARG A 181 -9.42 17.31 0.85
N VAL A 182 -8.32 17.29 0.11
CA VAL A 182 -7.76 16.04 -0.46
C VAL A 182 -6.52 15.64 0.32
N ILE A 183 -6.45 14.38 0.75
CA ILE A 183 -5.26 13.80 1.40
C ILE A 183 -4.53 12.96 0.38
N ILE A 184 -3.22 13.16 0.28
CA ILE A 184 -2.33 12.38 -0.57
C ILE A 184 -1.24 11.74 0.27
N SER A 185 -0.76 10.57 -0.13
CA SER A 185 0.23 9.82 0.65
C SER A 185 1.67 10.28 0.43
N SER A 186 1.93 11.04 -0.63
CA SER A 186 3.27 11.47 -1.02
C SER A 186 3.21 12.72 -1.90
N GLU A 187 4.15 13.65 -1.69
CA GLU A 187 4.28 14.88 -2.48
C GLU A 187 4.56 14.59 -3.96
N CYS A 188 5.26 13.50 -4.26
CA CYS A 188 5.57 13.12 -5.65
C CYS A 188 4.33 12.80 -6.51
N PHE A 189 3.13 12.74 -5.93
CA PHE A 189 1.88 12.56 -6.69
C PHE A 189 1.38 13.87 -7.31
N VAL A 190 1.73 15.02 -6.73
CA VAL A 190 1.21 16.33 -7.14
C VAL A 190 1.43 16.63 -8.61
N PRO A 191 2.64 16.49 -9.19
CA PRO A 191 2.85 16.81 -10.59
C PRO A 191 2.01 15.97 -11.56
N GLU A 192 1.70 14.72 -11.18
CA GLU A 192 0.84 13.86 -11.99
C GLU A 192 -0.63 14.25 -11.86
N MET A 193 -1.07 14.63 -10.67
CA MET A 193 -2.43 15.15 -10.43
C MET A 193 -2.68 16.46 -11.17
N GLU A 194 -1.73 17.39 -11.16
CA GLU A 194 -1.81 18.65 -11.90
C GLU A 194 -1.92 18.43 -13.41
N ARG A 195 -1.15 17.46 -13.93
CA ARG A 195 -1.25 17.07 -15.35
C ARG A 195 -2.63 16.50 -15.70
N ILE A 196 -3.22 15.71 -14.79
CA ILE A 196 -4.57 15.16 -14.97
C ILE A 196 -5.62 16.26 -14.92
N LEU A 197 -5.51 17.17 -13.96
CA LEU A 197 -6.45 18.26 -13.74
C LEU A 197 -6.25 19.41 -14.73
N GLN A 198 -5.13 19.43 -15.46
CA GLN A 198 -4.72 20.49 -16.40
C GLN A 198 -4.66 21.88 -15.73
N ARG A 199 -4.29 21.89 -14.45
CA ARG A 199 -4.10 23.09 -13.65
C ARG A 199 -3.16 22.83 -12.47
N GLU A 200 -2.59 23.89 -11.91
CA GLU A 200 -1.90 23.82 -10.64
C GLU A 200 -2.86 23.54 -9.49
N ILE A 201 -2.37 22.82 -8.48
CA ILE A 201 -3.11 22.52 -7.26
C ILE A 201 -2.55 23.38 -6.14
N SER A 202 -3.41 24.24 -5.56
CA SER A 202 -2.96 25.07 -4.47
C SER A 202 -2.73 24.26 -3.19
N GLY A 203 -1.77 24.67 -2.36
CA GLY A 203 -1.47 24.00 -1.09
C GLY A 203 -2.64 23.99 -0.08
N ASN A 204 -3.69 24.76 -0.35
CA ASN A 204 -4.92 24.74 0.46
C ASN A 204 -5.90 23.64 0.04
N GLU A 205 -5.74 23.05 -1.15
CA GLU A 205 -6.64 21.98 -1.66
C GLU A 205 -6.24 20.61 -1.19
N TYR A 206 -4.96 20.40 -0.85
CA TYR A 206 -4.47 19.09 -0.40
C TYR A 206 -3.61 19.17 0.85
N GLN A 207 -3.39 18.01 1.44
CA GLN A 207 -2.45 17.82 2.55
C GLN A 207 -1.76 16.45 2.37
N VAL A 208 -0.46 16.42 2.62
CA VAL A 208 0.28 15.16 2.63
C VAL A 208 0.18 14.51 3.99
N ILE A 209 -0.38 13.30 4.04
CA ILE A 209 -0.33 12.41 5.20
C ILE A 209 0.18 11.05 4.72
N SER A 210 1.46 10.82 4.91
CA SER A 210 2.09 9.56 4.53
C SER A 210 1.53 8.41 5.36
N PRO A 211 1.33 7.21 4.76
CA PRO A 211 0.91 6.04 5.50
C PRO A 211 1.96 5.64 6.53
N CYS A 212 1.50 4.98 7.58
CA CYS A 212 2.37 4.33 8.54
C CYS A 212 2.32 2.80 8.38
N VAL A 213 3.24 2.11 9.01
CA VAL A 213 3.20 0.65 9.06
C VAL A 213 2.01 0.19 9.90
N PRO A 214 1.13 -0.68 9.36
CA PRO A 214 -0.18 -0.96 9.95
C PRO A 214 -0.15 -1.81 11.23
N TYR A 215 1.01 -2.32 11.66
CA TYR A 215 1.07 -3.29 12.76
C TYR A 215 1.78 -2.74 13.99
N LYS A 216 1.01 -2.59 15.08
CA LYS A 216 1.49 -2.10 16.37
C LYS A 216 2.57 -2.99 17.04
N ARG A 217 2.65 -4.26 16.62
CA ARG A 217 3.51 -5.27 17.26
C ARG A 217 4.99 -5.22 16.84
N TYR A 218 5.31 -4.47 15.76
CA TYR A 218 6.64 -4.51 15.15
C TYR A 218 7.58 -3.39 15.61
N PHE A 219 7.10 -2.49 16.49
CA PHE A 219 7.89 -1.34 16.92
C PHE A 219 8.03 -1.29 18.44
N PRO A 220 9.11 -1.78 19.01
CA PRO A 220 9.49 -1.34 20.33
C PRO A 220 9.89 0.12 20.24
N GLU A 221 9.33 0.95 21.12
CA GLU A 221 9.72 2.35 21.27
C GLU A 221 11.20 2.48 21.67
N GLU A 222 11.76 1.43 22.23
CA GLU A 222 13.18 1.31 22.52
C GLU A 222 13.87 0.37 21.53
N PHE A 223 15.00 0.81 21.01
CA PHE A 223 15.90 -0.01 20.20
C PHE A 223 16.47 -1.14 21.07
N VAL A 224 15.73 -2.21 21.20
CA VAL A 224 16.28 -3.46 21.73
C VAL A 224 17.38 -3.87 20.76
N LYS A 225 18.60 -4.04 21.27
CA LYS A 225 19.77 -4.50 20.52
C LYS A 225 19.43 -5.90 19.95
N ARG A 226 18.80 -5.91 18.77
CA ARG A 226 18.36 -7.15 18.11
C ARG A 226 19.57 -7.80 17.50
N ILE A 227 19.70 -9.09 17.73
CA ILE A 227 20.73 -9.88 17.05
C ILE A 227 20.27 -10.05 15.59
N LYS A 228 20.89 -9.29 14.69
CA LYS A 228 20.70 -9.46 13.25
C LYS A 228 21.52 -10.66 12.78
N LEU A 229 20.85 -11.49 11.97
CA LEU A 229 21.44 -12.69 11.38
C LEU A 229 21.81 -12.41 9.92
N ASN A 230 22.56 -13.32 9.34
CA ASN A 230 22.86 -13.33 7.91
C ASN A 230 21.60 -13.74 7.09
N GLU A 231 20.55 -12.93 7.21
CA GLU A 231 19.27 -13.15 6.58
C GLU A 231 18.87 -11.95 5.71
N ILE A 232 18.36 -12.26 4.53
CA ILE A 232 17.82 -11.29 3.57
C ILE A 232 16.32 -11.53 3.48
N ALA A 233 15.53 -10.47 3.62
CA ALA A 233 14.08 -10.54 3.55
C ALA A 233 13.53 -10.09 2.20
N VAL A 234 12.61 -10.86 1.63
CA VAL A 234 11.72 -10.50 0.54
C VAL A 234 10.30 -10.61 1.07
N ILE A 235 9.55 -9.53 1.07
CA ILE A 235 8.23 -9.50 1.68
C ILE A 235 7.22 -8.94 0.69
N GLY A 236 6.09 -9.62 0.49
CA GLY A 236 5.06 -9.09 -0.38
C GLY A 236 4.00 -10.07 -0.83
N ILE A 237 3.19 -9.64 -1.79
CA ILE A 237 2.19 -10.48 -2.44
C ILE A 237 2.83 -11.15 -3.65
N PHE A 238 2.83 -12.48 -3.69
CA PHE A 238 3.41 -13.26 -4.78
C PHE A 238 2.58 -13.17 -6.06
N ASP A 239 2.76 -12.07 -6.75
CA ASP A 239 2.31 -11.82 -8.11
C ASP A 239 3.54 -11.41 -8.94
N GLU A 240 3.83 -12.17 -10.00
CA GLU A 240 4.98 -11.91 -10.89
C GLU A 240 4.99 -10.52 -11.50
N THR A 241 3.81 -9.94 -11.68
CA THR A 241 3.68 -8.59 -12.23
C THR A 241 4.08 -7.50 -11.23
N ARG A 242 4.11 -7.83 -9.94
CA ARG A 242 4.40 -6.90 -8.85
C ARG A 242 5.74 -7.17 -8.19
N LEU A 243 5.97 -8.39 -7.71
CA LEU A 243 7.15 -8.69 -6.88
C LEU A 243 8.38 -9.09 -7.69
N ASN A 244 8.19 -9.61 -8.92
CA ASN A 244 9.27 -10.13 -9.79
C ASN A 244 10.21 -11.08 -9.03
N LEU A 245 9.62 -12.04 -8.32
CA LEU A 245 10.35 -12.96 -7.45
C LEU A 245 11.34 -13.82 -8.22
N LYS A 246 11.05 -14.14 -9.49
CA LYS A 246 11.97 -14.88 -10.35
C LYS A 246 13.33 -14.18 -10.45
N ARG A 247 13.33 -12.87 -10.68
CA ARG A 247 14.57 -12.08 -10.77
C ARG A 247 15.40 -12.17 -9.48
N ILE A 248 14.73 -12.09 -8.33
CA ILE A 248 15.39 -12.22 -7.02
C ILE A 248 16.02 -13.60 -6.86
N ILE A 249 15.31 -14.65 -7.23
CA ILE A 249 15.80 -16.04 -7.12
C ILE A 249 16.99 -16.26 -8.05
N ASP A 250 16.95 -15.74 -9.28
CA ASP A 250 18.05 -15.86 -10.23
C ASP A 250 19.31 -15.15 -9.70
N ILE A 251 19.19 -13.94 -9.14
CA ILE A 251 20.29 -13.22 -8.47
C ILE A 251 20.82 -14.05 -7.28
N TRP A 252 19.92 -14.51 -6.40
CA TRP A 252 20.30 -15.30 -5.24
C TRP A 252 21.05 -16.58 -5.61
N THR A 253 20.63 -17.25 -6.66
CA THR A 253 21.29 -18.48 -7.15
C THR A 253 22.72 -18.21 -7.57
N ARG A 254 23.00 -17.08 -8.21
CA ARG A 254 24.38 -16.69 -8.58
C ARG A 254 25.22 -16.38 -7.34
N ILE A 255 24.67 -15.63 -6.38
CA ILE A 255 25.36 -15.31 -5.11
C ILE A 255 25.74 -16.60 -4.37
N GLN A 256 24.83 -17.57 -4.27
CA GLN A 256 25.03 -18.83 -3.58
C GLN A 256 26.03 -19.78 -4.29
N ALA A 257 26.40 -19.51 -5.53
CA ALA A 257 27.49 -20.21 -6.21
C ALA A 257 28.88 -19.84 -5.59
N THR A 258 28.95 -18.73 -4.88
CA THR A 258 30.17 -18.28 -4.20
C THR A 258 30.23 -18.83 -2.78
N PRO A 259 31.23 -19.68 -2.40
CA PRO A 259 31.27 -20.39 -1.11
C PRO A 259 31.15 -19.49 0.12
N LYS A 260 31.67 -18.27 0.07
CA LYS A 260 31.65 -17.35 1.22
C LYS A 260 30.24 -16.90 1.64
N TYR A 261 29.24 -17.02 0.76
CA TYR A 261 27.86 -16.61 1.03
C TYR A 261 26.94 -17.76 1.45
N ILE A 262 27.43 -18.99 1.55
CA ILE A 262 26.64 -20.17 1.95
C ILE A 262 25.97 -19.99 3.33
N GLY A 263 26.57 -19.18 4.22
CA GLY A 263 26.00 -18.87 5.54
C GLY A 263 24.83 -17.88 5.53
N TRP A 264 24.46 -17.33 4.38
CA TRP A 264 23.32 -16.42 4.25
C TRP A 264 22.06 -17.16 3.84
N VAL A 265 20.90 -16.66 4.30
CA VAL A 265 19.58 -17.23 4.02
C VAL A 265 18.68 -16.18 3.39
N LEU A 266 17.97 -16.56 2.32
CA LEU A 266 16.93 -15.75 1.72
C LEU A 266 15.56 -16.16 2.29
N ARG A 267 14.94 -15.28 3.07
CA ARG A 267 13.60 -15.46 3.63
C ARG A 267 12.56 -14.76 2.76
N ILE A 268 11.63 -15.51 2.21
CA ILE A 268 10.58 -15.03 1.33
C ILE A 268 9.25 -15.13 2.07
N ILE A 269 8.73 -13.98 2.49
CA ILE A 269 7.54 -13.85 3.33
C ILE A 269 6.36 -13.36 2.50
N GLY A 270 5.27 -14.11 2.47
CA GLY A 270 4.09 -13.63 1.81
C GLY A 270 3.05 -14.67 1.44
N LYS A 271 2.13 -14.26 0.58
CA LYS A 271 1.08 -15.09 0.00
C LYS A 271 0.76 -14.60 -1.42
N GLY A 272 0.11 -15.41 -2.22
CA GLY A 272 -0.34 -15.01 -3.55
C GLY A 272 -0.57 -16.16 -4.49
N VAL A 273 -1.04 -15.84 -5.68
CA VAL A 273 -1.42 -16.84 -6.71
C VAL A 273 -0.23 -17.68 -7.19
N SER A 274 0.96 -17.12 -7.14
CA SER A 274 2.19 -17.80 -7.58
C SER A 274 2.89 -18.59 -6.47
N TYR A 275 2.36 -18.63 -5.25
CA TYR A 275 3.01 -19.28 -4.09
C TYR A 275 3.36 -20.76 -4.34
N SER A 276 2.39 -21.55 -4.83
CA SER A 276 2.59 -22.99 -5.05
C SER A 276 3.58 -23.29 -6.17
N GLU A 277 3.64 -22.45 -7.19
CA GLU A 277 4.58 -22.57 -8.31
C GLU A 277 6.02 -22.32 -7.83
N TYR A 278 6.22 -21.22 -7.09
CA TYR A 278 7.55 -20.89 -6.55
C TYR A 278 8.04 -21.90 -5.54
N LYS A 279 7.17 -22.32 -4.62
CA LYS A 279 7.52 -23.35 -3.63
C LYS A 279 8.04 -24.62 -4.28
N LYS A 280 7.45 -25.06 -5.40
CA LYS A 280 7.91 -26.24 -6.15
C LYS A 280 9.27 -26.01 -6.81
N LYS A 281 9.49 -24.85 -7.41
CA LYS A 281 10.76 -24.52 -8.09
C LYS A 281 11.95 -24.45 -7.14
N ILE A 282 11.72 -24.09 -5.89
CA ILE A 282 12.77 -23.80 -4.90
C ILE A 282 13.07 -24.98 -3.99
N LEU A 283 12.30 -26.07 -4.07
CA LEU A 283 12.61 -27.31 -3.32
C LEU A 283 14.03 -27.81 -3.53
N THR A 284 14.69 -27.40 -4.62
CA THR A 284 16.07 -27.75 -4.96
C THR A 284 17.08 -26.63 -4.66
N SER A 285 16.62 -25.43 -4.27
CA SER A 285 17.49 -24.27 -4.01
C SER A 285 17.96 -24.28 -2.57
N LYS A 286 19.27 -24.12 -2.37
CA LYS A 286 19.87 -24.07 -1.03
C LYS A 286 19.58 -22.68 -0.41
N ASN A 287 19.37 -22.68 0.91
CA ASN A 287 19.28 -21.46 1.73
C ASN A 287 18.16 -20.48 1.31
N ILE A 288 17.03 -21.01 0.82
CA ILE A 288 15.80 -20.23 0.63
C ILE A 288 14.70 -20.80 1.52
N ILE A 289 14.04 -19.92 2.30
CA ILE A 289 12.93 -20.29 3.18
C ILE A 289 11.68 -19.52 2.74
N PHE A 290 10.59 -20.25 2.49
CA PHE A 290 9.27 -19.67 2.22
C PHE A 290 8.40 -19.71 3.45
N GLU A 291 7.86 -18.55 3.82
CA GLU A 291 7.07 -18.39 5.01
C GLU A 291 5.80 -17.57 4.74
N SER A 292 4.79 -17.76 5.58
CA SER A 292 3.57 -16.95 5.54
C SER A 292 3.76 -15.62 6.28
N PHE A 293 2.82 -14.69 6.13
CA PHE A 293 2.85 -13.43 6.87
C PHE A 293 2.80 -13.58 8.41
N SER A 294 2.47 -14.77 8.94
CA SER A 294 2.57 -15.05 10.38
C SER A 294 4.01 -14.98 10.91
N GLN A 295 5.01 -15.15 10.03
CA GLN A 295 6.43 -15.07 10.36
C GLN A 295 7.06 -13.69 10.10
N LEU A 296 6.24 -12.70 9.72
CA LEU A 296 6.72 -11.37 9.36
C LEU A 296 7.48 -10.70 10.52
N GLU A 297 6.97 -10.82 11.74
CA GLU A 297 7.62 -10.28 12.95
C GLU A 297 8.97 -10.92 13.18
N SER A 298 9.05 -12.24 13.16
CA SER A 298 10.30 -12.98 13.27
C SER A 298 11.32 -12.50 12.24
N CYS A 299 10.88 -12.38 10.97
CA CYS A 299 11.74 -11.93 9.89
C CYS A 299 12.27 -10.50 10.12
N TYR A 300 11.42 -9.55 10.50
CA TYR A 300 11.88 -8.20 10.82
C TYR A 300 12.86 -8.15 12.00
N ASN A 301 12.72 -9.06 12.96
CA ASN A 301 13.61 -9.12 14.09
C ASN A 301 15.00 -9.64 13.73
N THR A 302 15.11 -10.63 12.86
CA THR A 302 16.36 -11.34 12.59
C THR A 302 17.04 -10.94 11.29
N ALA A 303 16.29 -10.60 10.22
CA ALA A 303 16.87 -10.25 8.94
C ALA A 303 17.66 -8.92 9.00
N SER A 304 18.74 -8.85 8.23
CA SER A 304 19.66 -7.70 8.16
C SER A 304 19.39 -6.81 6.95
N ILE A 305 18.94 -7.40 5.86
CA ILE A 305 18.77 -6.74 4.56
C ILE A 305 17.35 -6.99 4.05
N TYR A 306 16.75 -5.99 3.45
CA TYR A 306 15.48 -6.09 2.72
C TYR A 306 15.73 -5.91 1.24
N ILE A 307 15.18 -6.75 0.39
CA ILE A 307 15.30 -6.59 -1.06
C ILE A 307 13.94 -6.59 -1.75
N SER A 308 13.82 -5.76 -2.79
CA SER A 308 12.65 -5.75 -3.65
C SER A 308 13.05 -5.52 -5.11
N ALA A 309 12.60 -6.42 -5.98
CA ALA A 309 12.68 -6.27 -7.44
C ALA A 309 11.31 -5.93 -8.04
N ALA A 310 10.40 -5.36 -7.24
CA ALA A 310 9.07 -4.96 -7.67
C ALA A 310 9.16 -4.02 -8.88
N GLU A 311 8.37 -4.30 -9.91
CA GLU A 311 8.30 -3.45 -11.11
C GLU A 311 7.12 -2.47 -11.07
N LEU A 312 6.14 -2.74 -10.23
CA LEU A 312 4.94 -1.93 -10.06
C LEU A 312 4.75 -1.58 -8.59
N VAL A 313 5.04 -0.34 -8.26
CA VAL A 313 4.79 0.22 -6.94
C VAL A 313 3.90 1.44 -7.12
N ASP A 314 2.64 1.29 -6.75
CA ASP A 314 1.58 2.28 -6.92
C ASP A 314 1.27 3.08 -5.64
N THR A 315 1.87 2.68 -4.53
CA THR A 315 1.74 3.34 -3.23
C THR A 315 3.01 3.16 -2.42
N ILE A 316 3.15 3.87 -1.31
CA ILE A 316 4.25 3.65 -0.37
C ILE A 316 4.21 2.19 0.11
N ASP A 317 5.32 1.48 -0.08
CA ASP A 317 5.44 0.07 0.31
C ASP A 317 5.52 -0.07 1.84
N PRO A 318 4.47 -0.61 2.49
CA PRO A 318 4.46 -0.76 3.94
C PRO A 318 5.49 -1.81 4.42
N PHE A 319 5.87 -2.75 3.56
CA PHE A 319 6.87 -3.76 3.92
C PHE A 319 8.27 -3.16 3.92
N LEU A 320 8.58 -2.27 2.99
CA LEU A 320 9.81 -1.47 3.00
C LEU A 320 9.89 -0.62 4.27
N LEU A 321 8.82 0.12 4.58
CA LEU A 321 8.77 0.93 5.80
C LEU A 321 8.98 0.08 7.06
N GLY A 322 8.29 -1.07 7.13
CA GLY A 322 8.46 -2.02 8.22
C GLY A 322 9.88 -2.57 8.34
N ALA A 323 10.51 -2.89 7.22
CA ALA A 323 11.90 -3.34 7.17
C ALA A 323 12.85 -2.27 7.72
N MET A 324 12.76 -1.03 7.22
CA MET A 324 13.63 0.07 7.64
C MET A 324 13.44 0.42 9.13
N GLN A 325 12.21 0.45 9.62
CA GLN A 325 11.92 0.70 11.04
C GLN A 325 12.51 -0.39 11.94
N ASN A 326 12.69 -1.60 11.43
CA ASN A 326 13.33 -2.71 12.14
C ASN A 326 14.83 -2.83 11.83
N GLY A 327 15.44 -1.87 11.15
CA GLY A 327 16.87 -1.83 10.88
C GLY A 327 17.34 -2.82 9.80
N LEU A 328 16.47 -3.23 8.90
CA LEU A 328 16.89 -3.89 7.68
C LEU A 328 17.34 -2.82 6.66
N VAL A 329 18.48 -3.05 6.01
CA VAL A 329 18.98 -2.14 4.98
C VAL A 329 18.34 -2.49 3.64
N PRO A 330 17.60 -1.58 3.00
CA PRO A 330 16.93 -1.87 1.73
C PRO A 330 17.88 -1.82 0.54
N VAL A 331 17.69 -2.76 -0.41
CA VAL A 331 18.23 -2.72 -1.77
C VAL A 331 17.07 -2.89 -2.73
N VAL A 332 16.74 -1.86 -3.51
CA VAL A 332 15.55 -1.84 -4.35
C VAL A 332 15.84 -1.25 -5.74
N TYR A 333 15.03 -1.59 -6.74
CA TYR A 333 14.99 -0.85 -8.00
C TYR A 333 14.12 0.39 -7.88
N ASN A 334 14.54 1.51 -8.49
CA ASN A 334 13.78 2.78 -8.49
C ASN A 334 12.56 2.71 -9.43
N THR A 335 11.60 1.90 -9.05
CA THR A 335 10.34 1.71 -9.80
C THR A 335 9.26 2.72 -9.40
N SER A 336 9.51 3.53 -8.39
CA SER A 336 8.63 4.58 -7.91
C SER A 336 9.44 5.73 -7.33
N GLU A 337 9.08 6.97 -7.69
CA GLU A 337 9.64 8.20 -7.11
C GLU A 337 9.52 8.23 -5.58
N GLN A 338 8.55 7.52 -5.02
CA GLN A 338 8.36 7.37 -3.57
C GLN A 338 9.55 6.69 -2.88
N TYR A 339 10.28 5.83 -3.57
CA TYR A 339 11.48 5.23 -3.00
C TYR A 339 12.54 6.28 -2.67
N SER A 340 12.69 7.31 -3.51
CA SER A 340 13.62 8.42 -3.24
C SER A 340 13.17 9.34 -2.10
N GLU A 341 11.89 9.33 -1.73
CA GLU A 341 11.42 10.02 -0.51
C GLU A 341 11.73 9.23 0.77
N ILE A 342 11.86 7.91 0.67
CA ILE A 342 12.02 7.00 1.81
C ILE A 342 13.48 6.63 2.01
N ILE A 343 14.17 6.32 0.92
CA ILE A 343 15.56 5.86 0.91
C ILE A 343 16.47 7.01 0.44
N ASP A 344 17.37 7.38 1.30
CA ASP A 344 18.53 8.23 0.98
C ASP A 344 19.65 7.30 0.47
N ASN A 345 19.86 7.31 -0.85
CA ASN A 345 20.75 6.38 -1.52
C ASN A 345 22.16 6.41 -0.94
N GLU A 346 22.75 5.25 -0.70
CA GLU A 346 24.07 5.04 -0.08
C GLU A 346 24.19 5.51 1.38
N CYS A 347 23.16 6.11 1.95
CA CYS A 347 23.11 6.52 3.36
C CYS A 347 22.30 5.53 4.21
N ASN A 348 21.07 5.20 3.82
CA ASN A 348 20.19 4.32 4.57
C ASN A 348 19.67 3.11 3.76
N GLY A 349 20.17 2.92 2.55
CA GLY A 349 19.84 1.86 1.61
C GLY A 349 20.40 2.11 0.22
N PHE A 350 20.11 1.21 -0.71
CA PHE A 350 20.47 1.34 -2.12
C PHE A 350 19.25 1.39 -3.02
N ILE A 351 19.19 2.41 -3.87
CA ILE A 351 18.20 2.54 -4.95
C ILE A 351 18.94 2.41 -6.28
N LEU A 352 18.63 1.38 -7.05
CA LEU A 352 19.22 1.15 -8.35
C LEU A 352 18.27 1.59 -9.47
N PRO A 353 18.79 2.15 -10.58
CA PRO A 353 17.97 2.44 -11.75
C PRO A 353 17.22 1.20 -12.24
N VAL A 354 15.96 1.38 -12.70
CA VAL A 354 15.12 0.26 -13.19
C VAL A 354 15.81 -0.53 -14.31
N ASN A 355 16.57 0.19 -15.17
CA ASN A 355 17.25 -0.38 -16.32
C ASN A 355 18.66 -0.89 -15.98
N SER A 356 19.09 -0.85 -14.71
CA SER A 356 20.36 -1.42 -14.32
C SER A 356 20.33 -2.94 -14.49
N ASN A 357 21.51 -3.50 -14.88
CA ASN A 357 21.66 -4.94 -14.97
C ASN A 357 21.54 -5.61 -13.58
N GLU A 358 21.38 -6.90 -13.56
CA GLU A 358 21.26 -7.65 -12.32
C GLU A 358 22.60 -7.71 -11.54
N GLU A 359 23.70 -7.57 -12.23
CA GLU A 359 25.05 -7.54 -11.66
C GLU A 359 25.23 -6.36 -10.70
N ASN A 360 24.69 -5.17 -11.05
CA ASN A 360 24.74 -4.00 -10.17
C ASN A 360 23.93 -4.25 -8.86
N PHE A 361 22.78 -4.95 -8.98
CA PHE A 361 21.98 -5.31 -7.80
C PHE A 361 22.73 -6.32 -6.93
N GLU A 362 23.33 -7.31 -7.56
CA GLU A 362 24.15 -8.34 -6.92
C GLU A 362 25.35 -7.70 -6.21
N GLU A 363 26.06 -6.77 -6.86
CA GLU A 363 27.19 -6.04 -6.27
C GLU A 363 26.79 -5.30 -4.98
N LYS A 364 25.68 -4.51 -5.01
CA LYS A 364 25.23 -3.78 -3.81
C LYS A 364 24.75 -4.71 -2.71
N LEU A 365 24.15 -5.83 -3.06
CA LEU A 365 23.75 -6.86 -2.11
C LEU A 365 24.96 -7.53 -1.48
N CYS A 366 25.93 -7.93 -2.28
CA CYS A 366 27.18 -8.52 -1.78
C CYS A 366 28.01 -7.53 -0.94
N CYS A 367 28.03 -6.26 -1.29
CA CYS A 367 28.66 -5.21 -0.50
C CYS A 367 28.09 -5.19 0.94
N LEU A 368 26.75 -5.23 1.08
CA LEU A 368 26.12 -5.30 2.39
C LEU A 368 26.33 -6.64 3.10
N MET A 369 26.48 -7.74 2.37
CA MET A 369 26.74 -9.06 2.96
C MET A 369 28.16 -9.14 3.51
N ASP A 370 29.11 -8.48 2.86
CA ASP A 370 30.53 -8.52 3.20
C ASP A 370 30.91 -7.54 4.32
N ASP A 371 30.27 -6.38 4.38
CA ASP A 371 30.61 -5.32 5.32
C ASP A 371 29.53 -5.14 6.39
N GLU A 372 29.76 -5.76 7.55
CA GLU A 372 28.86 -5.66 8.71
C GLU A 372 28.84 -4.24 9.31
N GLU A 373 29.96 -3.53 9.30
CA GLU A 373 30.03 -2.19 9.85
C GLU A 373 29.21 -1.20 9.00
N LEU A 374 29.38 -1.24 7.68
CA LEU A 374 28.56 -0.48 6.74
C LEU A 374 27.09 -0.81 6.91
N ARG A 375 26.75 -2.10 6.97
CA ARG A 375 25.35 -2.57 7.14
C ARG A 375 24.74 -2.03 8.44
N ASN A 376 25.48 -2.08 9.54
CA ASN A 376 25.02 -1.58 10.84
C ASN A 376 24.89 -0.05 10.86
N LYS A 377 25.76 0.68 10.17
CA LYS A 377 25.68 2.13 10.00
C LYS A 377 24.41 2.50 9.21
N MET A 378 24.23 1.86 8.06
CA MET A 378 23.03 2.10 7.19
C MET A 378 21.73 1.73 7.91
N ALA A 379 21.72 0.64 8.70
CA ALA A 379 20.56 0.23 9.49
C ALA A 379 20.13 1.30 10.51
N LYS A 380 21.08 1.95 11.19
CA LYS A 380 20.79 3.07 12.10
C LYS A 380 20.15 4.25 11.35
N HIS A 381 20.68 4.58 10.18
CA HIS A 381 20.12 5.63 9.33
C HIS A 381 18.74 5.25 8.79
N ALA A 382 18.51 3.97 8.44
CA ALA A 382 17.21 3.48 8.00
C ALA A 382 16.13 3.65 9.09
N ILE A 383 16.46 3.26 10.34
CA ILE A 383 15.58 3.49 11.50
C ILE A 383 15.30 4.99 11.69
N ALA A 384 16.31 5.83 11.65
CA ALA A 384 16.17 7.27 11.85
C ALA A 384 15.29 7.91 10.75
N GLY A 385 15.56 7.60 9.47
CA GLY A 385 14.82 8.11 8.32
C GLY A 385 13.36 7.66 8.28
N SER A 386 13.06 6.45 8.80
CA SER A 386 11.71 5.90 8.83
C SER A 386 10.81 6.46 9.94
N LYS A 387 11.35 7.21 10.92
CA LYS A 387 10.56 7.81 12.01
C LYS A 387 9.47 8.75 11.53
N LYS A 388 9.64 9.39 10.37
CA LYS A 388 8.62 10.25 9.76
C LYS A 388 7.36 9.49 9.33
N TYR A 389 7.44 8.16 9.21
CA TYR A 389 6.34 7.23 8.90
C TYR A 389 5.84 6.47 10.15
N SER A 390 6.09 6.99 11.34
CA SER A 390 5.66 6.37 12.60
C SER A 390 4.14 6.45 12.77
N GLN A 391 3.58 5.47 13.50
CA GLN A 391 2.16 5.48 13.86
C GLN A 391 1.76 6.72 14.66
N GLN A 392 2.66 7.21 15.53
CA GLN A 392 2.40 8.42 16.31
C GLN A 392 2.23 9.64 15.40
N LYS A 393 3.15 9.83 14.44
CA LYS A 393 3.06 10.95 13.49
C LYS A 393 1.81 10.86 12.61
N PHE A 394 1.46 9.66 12.17
CA PHE A 394 0.24 9.41 11.42
C PHE A 394 -1.01 9.77 12.25
N LYS A 395 -1.08 9.29 13.50
CA LYS A 395 -2.14 9.63 14.47
C LYS A 395 -2.28 11.13 14.66
N ASP A 396 -1.17 11.81 14.95
CA ASP A 396 -1.16 13.25 15.23
C ASP A 396 -1.60 14.06 14.00
N SER A 397 -1.19 13.64 12.80
CA SER A 397 -1.58 14.29 11.54
C SER A 397 -3.09 14.22 11.31
N TYR A 398 -3.71 13.06 11.53
CA TYR A 398 -5.16 12.91 11.40
C TYR A 398 -5.94 13.56 12.54
N ALA A 399 -5.44 13.46 13.76
CA ALA A 399 -6.07 14.16 14.89
C ALA A 399 -6.08 15.68 14.66
N LYS A 400 -4.97 16.24 14.18
CA LYS A 400 -4.87 17.66 13.82
C LYS A 400 -5.84 17.99 12.67
N LEU A 401 -5.86 17.21 11.60
CA LEU A 401 -6.76 17.41 10.46
C LEU A 401 -8.22 17.49 10.92
N TYR A 402 -8.68 16.49 11.68
CA TYR A 402 -10.08 16.43 12.12
C TYR A 402 -10.44 17.49 13.17
N SER A 403 -9.47 18.01 13.93
CA SER A 403 -9.69 19.06 14.93
C SER A 403 -9.73 20.47 14.32
N GLN A 404 -9.18 20.66 13.12
CA GLN A 404 -9.17 21.94 12.41
C GLN A 404 -10.44 22.20 11.59
N ILE A 405 -11.30 21.21 11.53
CA ILE A 405 -12.58 21.19 10.83
C ILE A 405 -13.72 21.32 11.84
#